data_4d4c2dabc95adfce129a8b7dcd720dec
#
_entry.id   4d4c2dabc95adfce129a8b7dcd720dec
#
_cell.length_a   1.000
_cell.length_b   1.000
_cell.length_c   1.000
_cell.angle_alpha   90.00
_cell.angle_beta   90.00
_cell.angle_gamma   90.00
#
_symmetry.space_group_name_H-M   'P 1'
#
loop_
_entity.id
_entity.type
_entity.pdbx_description
1 polymer ?
#
loop_
_entity_poly.entity_id
_entity_poly.type
_entity_poly.pdbx_seq_one_letter_code
_entity_poly.pdbx_strand_id
1 'polypeptide(L)'
;PILIYLFIGPCLAIPRTASTSFEMTVLPAANALGIDLEGRFLGVQGAFAAQAGYSVLFFIVAVLLSLKPERLTDRLGKVLCPTLLILIAVIFTGCLVWPVGIPSGPEASYRSAPALKGFLEGYGTMDTLAALNFGIVIAMNVREKGVNQEGFVVWETIKAGLIAGLLLALVYSALAYVGAPVGSAAGKGANGARILSYVAGSLFGDAGRAILGFIFFIACLNTCVGLLCCCSQFFSVRFPCLGYRQWMGVFAAASLFISSAGLDIILRLSEPVLLAVYPVAIVLILLSFFDRLFERYRGVYVWSVVFTGVVSVIYGLQTAGLALPGNWLALWLPGYEAGFGWILPAAAGILLGMVFGHSMQNGKRDL
;
A
#
# COMPACT_ATOMS: atom_id res chain seq x y z
N PRO A 1 -7.99 1.30 14.03
CA PRO A 1 -8.07 2.27 12.92
C PRO A 1 -6.91 3.27 12.93
N ILE A 2 -6.58 3.92 14.07
CA ILE A 2 -5.54 4.97 14.16
C ILE A 2 -4.21 4.49 13.58
N LEU A 3 -3.73 3.30 13.98
CA LEU A 3 -2.47 2.74 13.48
C LEU A 3 -2.51 2.51 11.96
N ILE A 4 -3.62 2.03 11.42
CA ILE A 4 -3.78 1.80 9.98
C ILE A 4 -3.67 3.12 9.23
N TYR A 5 -4.38 4.18 9.68
CA TYR A 5 -4.29 5.52 9.07
C TYR A 5 -2.90 6.12 9.18
N LEU A 6 -2.19 5.89 10.29
CA LEU A 6 -0.82 6.39 10.49
C LEU A 6 0.17 5.69 9.55
N PHE A 7 0.08 4.35 9.45
CA PHE A 7 0.98 3.58 8.59
C PHE A 7 0.71 3.83 7.11
N ILE A 8 -0.55 3.76 6.66
CA ILE A 8 -0.88 4.03 5.25
C ILE A 8 -0.65 5.51 4.90
N GLY A 9 -0.97 6.42 5.81
CA GLY A 9 -0.80 7.85 5.59
C GLY A 9 0.69 8.25 5.58
N PRO A 10 1.11 9.00 6.62
CA PRO A 10 2.40 9.68 6.62
C PRO A 10 3.62 8.77 6.69
N CYS A 11 3.49 7.51 7.15
CA CYS A 11 4.66 6.66 7.35
C CYS A 11 5.09 5.90 6.09
N LEU A 12 4.15 5.40 5.28
CA LEU A 12 4.46 4.49 4.17
C LEU A 12 3.95 4.97 2.82
N ALA A 13 2.62 5.09 2.64
CA ALA A 13 2.08 5.28 1.30
C ALA A 13 2.28 6.70 0.77
N ILE A 14 2.07 7.74 1.59
CA ILE A 14 2.28 9.14 1.15
C ILE A 14 3.73 9.39 0.75
N PRO A 15 4.77 9.04 1.56
CA PRO A 15 6.16 9.21 1.15
C PRO A 15 6.51 8.42 -0.11
N ARG A 16 5.97 7.21 -0.25
CA ARG A 16 6.19 6.34 -1.41
C ARG A 16 5.69 6.98 -2.70
N THR A 17 4.58 7.73 -2.69
CA THR A 17 4.09 8.42 -3.90
C THR A 17 5.10 9.43 -4.45
N ALA A 18 5.71 10.24 -3.59
CA ALA A 18 6.72 11.22 -4.00
C ALA A 18 7.98 10.53 -4.54
N SER A 19 8.47 9.50 -3.83
CA SER A 19 9.69 8.78 -4.23
C SER A 19 9.51 7.98 -5.51
N THR A 20 8.36 7.30 -5.70
CA THR A 20 8.04 6.58 -6.95
C THR A 20 7.95 7.56 -8.12
N SER A 21 7.28 8.69 -7.89
CA SER A 21 7.16 9.73 -8.91
C SER A 21 8.53 10.28 -9.32
N PHE A 22 9.43 10.52 -8.36
CA PHE A 22 10.80 10.94 -8.64
C PHE A 22 11.55 9.93 -9.50
N GLU A 23 11.52 8.65 -9.14
CA GLU A 23 12.22 7.60 -9.89
C GLU A 23 11.70 7.42 -11.32
N MET A 24 10.41 7.67 -11.55
CA MET A 24 9.80 7.50 -12.87
C MET A 24 9.84 8.76 -13.74
N THR A 25 10.06 9.95 -13.15
CA THR A 25 10.09 11.21 -13.90
C THR A 25 11.48 11.82 -13.96
N VAL A 26 12.09 12.08 -12.79
CA VAL A 26 13.31 12.86 -12.70
C VAL A 26 14.54 12.04 -13.08
N LEU A 27 14.66 10.79 -12.60
CA LEU A 27 15.82 9.96 -12.90
C LEU A 27 15.96 9.68 -14.41
N PRO A 28 14.89 9.26 -15.13
CA PRO A 28 15.00 9.08 -16.58
C PRO A 28 15.30 10.38 -17.33
N ALA A 29 14.71 11.50 -16.89
CA ALA A 29 14.97 12.81 -17.51
C ALA A 29 16.41 13.28 -17.27
N ALA A 30 16.95 13.11 -16.08
CA ALA A 30 18.34 13.45 -15.76
C ALA A 30 19.33 12.61 -16.59
N ASN A 31 19.06 11.30 -16.71
CA ASN A 31 19.88 10.42 -17.54
C ASN A 31 19.84 10.81 -19.03
N ALA A 32 18.66 11.20 -19.55
CA ALA A 32 18.52 11.66 -20.94
C ALA A 32 19.24 12.99 -21.19
N LEU A 33 19.34 13.85 -20.17
CA LEU A 33 20.05 15.13 -20.24
C LEU A 33 21.56 15.00 -19.93
N GLY A 34 22.05 13.80 -19.60
CA GLY A 34 23.45 13.57 -19.22
C GLY A 34 23.83 14.18 -17.87
N ILE A 35 22.84 14.44 -16.99
CA ILE A 35 23.09 14.99 -15.67
C ILE A 35 23.47 13.82 -14.73
N ASP A 36 24.71 13.83 -14.28
CA ASP A 36 25.21 12.84 -13.31
C ASP A 36 24.69 13.18 -11.90
N LEU A 37 23.74 12.39 -11.43
CA LEU A 37 23.19 12.47 -10.07
C LEU A 37 23.99 11.62 -9.06
N GLU A 38 24.97 10.82 -9.51
CA GLU A 38 25.85 10.03 -8.63
C GLU A 38 26.95 10.88 -8.00
N GLY A 39 27.25 12.04 -8.60
CA GLY A 39 28.20 13.02 -8.08
C GLY A 39 27.81 13.59 -6.71
N ARG A 40 28.80 14.06 -5.93
CA ARG A 40 28.54 14.78 -4.67
C ARG A 40 28.33 16.26 -4.94
N PHE A 41 27.17 16.78 -4.54
CA PHE A 41 26.89 18.21 -4.54
C PHE A 41 26.83 18.73 -3.10
N LEU A 42 27.64 19.70 -2.75
CA LEU A 42 27.76 20.25 -1.36
C LEU A 42 28.00 19.19 -0.28
N GLY A 43 28.74 18.12 -0.57
CA GLY A 43 29.03 17.05 0.40
C GLY A 43 27.93 15.99 0.53
N VAL A 44 26.79 16.15 -0.16
CA VAL A 44 25.67 15.22 -0.18
C VAL A 44 25.63 14.53 -1.55
N GLN A 45 25.16 13.27 -1.58
CA GLN A 45 24.95 12.60 -2.86
C GLN A 45 23.92 13.39 -3.70
N GLY A 46 24.23 13.67 -4.96
CA GLY A 46 23.40 14.47 -5.84
C GLY A 46 21.98 13.92 -5.98
N ALA A 47 21.84 12.59 -6.03
CA ALA A 47 20.55 11.93 -6.05
C ALA A 47 19.69 12.23 -4.80
N PHE A 48 20.31 12.26 -3.60
CA PHE A 48 19.59 12.61 -2.37
C PHE A 48 19.12 14.07 -2.35
N ALA A 49 20.00 14.99 -2.78
CA ALA A 49 19.65 16.41 -2.86
C ALA A 49 18.53 16.67 -3.89
N ALA A 50 18.61 16.01 -5.06
CA ALA A 50 17.57 16.08 -6.09
C ALA A 50 16.23 15.49 -5.60
N GLN A 51 16.26 14.33 -4.92
CA GLN A 51 15.10 13.70 -4.31
C GLN A 51 14.46 14.61 -3.28
N ALA A 52 15.25 15.20 -2.37
CA ALA A 52 14.74 16.10 -1.34
C ALA A 52 14.11 17.36 -1.96
N GLY A 53 14.77 17.99 -2.92
CA GLY A 53 14.26 19.17 -3.63
C GLY A 53 12.96 18.89 -4.39
N TYR A 54 12.92 17.76 -5.10
CA TYR A 54 11.71 17.29 -5.78
C TYR A 54 10.57 17.01 -4.79
N SER A 55 10.85 16.34 -3.68
CA SER A 55 9.84 16.03 -2.66
C SER A 55 9.24 17.28 -2.05
N VAL A 56 10.05 18.33 -1.80
CA VAL A 56 9.53 19.63 -1.34
C VAL A 56 8.51 20.20 -2.35
N LEU A 57 8.89 20.24 -3.63
CA LEU A 57 7.99 20.75 -4.67
C LEU A 57 6.72 19.93 -4.79
N PHE A 58 6.85 18.59 -4.80
CA PHE A 58 5.75 17.65 -4.88
C PHE A 58 4.76 17.84 -3.73
N PHE A 59 5.24 17.92 -2.48
CA PHE A 59 4.37 18.09 -1.32
C PHE A 59 3.75 19.49 -1.23
N ILE A 60 4.43 20.55 -1.69
CA ILE A 60 3.81 21.87 -1.81
C ILE A 60 2.59 21.80 -2.76
N VAL A 61 2.77 21.19 -3.94
CA VAL A 61 1.68 21.02 -4.90
C VAL A 61 0.57 20.14 -4.30
N ALA A 62 0.92 19.02 -3.67
CA ALA A 62 -0.04 18.12 -3.06
C ALA A 62 -0.88 18.81 -1.97
N VAL A 63 -0.26 19.58 -1.07
CA VAL A 63 -0.95 20.34 -0.02
C VAL A 63 -1.87 21.41 -0.64
N LEU A 64 -1.40 22.17 -1.61
CA LEU A 64 -2.21 23.20 -2.28
C LEU A 64 -3.47 22.60 -2.93
N LEU A 65 -3.34 21.43 -3.57
CA LEU A 65 -4.47 20.71 -4.16
C LEU A 65 -5.40 20.13 -3.09
N SER A 66 -4.88 19.67 -1.97
CA SER A 66 -5.64 19.10 -0.85
C SER A 66 -6.43 20.13 -0.06
N LEU A 67 -6.13 21.43 -0.21
CA LEU A 67 -6.93 22.51 0.40
C LEU A 67 -8.33 22.66 -0.20
N LYS A 68 -8.54 22.18 -1.45
CA LYS A 68 -9.83 22.24 -2.17
C LYS A 68 -10.13 20.90 -2.86
N PRO A 69 -10.41 19.83 -2.11
CA PRO A 69 -10.44 18.45 -2.62
C PRO A 69 -11.59 18.15 -3.58
N GLU A 70 -12.74 18.84 -3.43
CA GLU A 70 -14.04 18.40 -3.98
C GLU A 70 -14.12 18.37 -5.51
N ARG A 71 -13.33 19.15 -6.24
CA ARG A 71 -13.47 19.27 -7.71
C ARG A 71 -12.34 18.62 -8.50
N LEU A 72 -11.15 18.57 -7.94
CA LEU A 72 -9.97 18.15 -8.67
C LEU A 72 -9.79 16.63 -8.64
N THR A 73 -9.93 16.03 -7.46
CA THR A 73 -9.72 14.60 -7.23
C THR A 73 -10.72 13.74 -8.04
N ASP A 74 -11.99 14.16 -8.09
CA ASP A 74 -13.02 13.43 -8.85
C ASP A 74 -12.79 13.52 -10.37
N ARG A 75 -12.39 14.68 -10.89
CA ARG A 75 -12.11 14.86 -12.33
C ARG A 75 -10.82 14.17 -12.76
N LEU A 76 -9.77 14.30 -11.96
CA LEU A 76 -8.50 13.65 -12.23
C LEU A 76 -8.65 12.12 -12.18
N GLY A 77 -9.35 11.58 -11.18
CA GLY A 77 -9.59 10.14 -11.08
C GLY A 77 -10.35 9.56 -12.28
N LYS A 78 -11.36 10.29 -12.80
CA LYS A 78 -12.15 9.86 -13.97
C LYS A 78 -11.35 9.80 -15.28
N VAL A 79 -10.31 10.60 -15.42
CA VAL A 79 -9.44 10.60 -16.61
C VAL A 79 -8.21 9.73 -16.38
N LEU A 80 -7.59 9.83 -15.22
CA LEU A 80 -6.33 9.15 -14.93
C LEU A 80 -6.48 7.63 -14.83
N CYS A 81 -7.55 7.15 -14.20
CA CYS A 81 -7.72 5.72 -14.04
C CYS A 81 -7.82 4.98 -15.38
N PRO A 82 -8.70 5.39 -16.34
CA PRO A 82 -8.69 4.81 -17.68
C PRO A 82 -7.36 4.98 -18.40
N THR A 83 -6.71 6.14 -18.29
CA THR A 83 -5.42 6.40 -18.95
C THR A 83 -4.33 5.46 -18.44
N LEU A 84 -4.25 5.22 -17.13
CA LEU A 84 -3.31 4.25 -16.55
C LEU A 84 -3.60 2.82 -17.01
N LEU A 85 -4.87 2.42 -17.04
CA LEU A 85 -5.26 1.09 -17.51
C LEU A 85 -4.88 0.89 -18.99
N ILE A 86 -5.13 1.89 -19.83
CA ILE A 86 -4.74 1.87 -21.24
C ILE A 86 -3.21 1.80 -21.38
N LEU A 87 -2.47 2.59 -20.62
CA LEU A 87 -1.01 2.57 -20.64
C LEU A 87 -0.44 1.21 -20.27
N ILE A 88 -0.96 0.60 -19.20
CA ILE A 88 -0.53 -0.74 -18.76
C ILE A 88 -0.89 -1.78 -19.84
N ALA A 89 -2.09 -1.68 -20.45
CA ALA A 89 -2.48 -2.56 -21.54
C ALA A 89 -1.58 -2.40 -22.78
N VAL A 90 -1.17 -1.18 -23.12
CA VAL A 90 -0.23 -0.89 -24.22
C VAL A 90 1.15 -1.48 -23.93
N ILE A 91 1.68 -1.31 -22.74
CA ILE A 91 2.98 -1.90 -22.33
C ILE A 91 2.90 -3.43 -22.35
N PHE A 92 1.82 -3.99 -21.77
CA PHE A 92 1.60 -5.44 -21.76
C PHE A 92 1.51 -6.04 -23.16
N THR A 93 0.70 -5.45 -24.05
CA THR A 93 0.59 -5.88 -25.44
C THR A 93 1.89 -5.68 -26.21
N GLY A 94 2.61 -4.59 -25.94
CA GLY A 94 3.96 -4.37 -26.47
C GLY A 94 4.92 -5.49 -26.11
N CYS A 95 4.93 -5.91 -24.83
CA CYS A 95 5.77 -7.03 -24.38
C CYS A 95 5.34 -8.39 -24.95
N LEU A 96 4.05 -8.58 -25.27
CA LEU A 96 3.56 -9.79 -25.95
C LEU A 96 4.06 -9.88 -27.39
N VAL A 97 4.06 -8.75 -28.11
CA VAL A 97 4.45 -8.69 -29.54
C VAL A 97 5.97 -8.65 -29.68
N TRP A 98 6.65 -7.88 -28.82
CA TRP A 98 8.12 -7.74 -28.77
C TRP A 98 8.63 -8.06 -27.36
N PRO A 99 8.93 -9.33 -27.07
CA PRO A 99 9.47 -9.71 -25.75
C PRO A 99 10.77 -8.98 -25.45
N VAL A 100 10.80 -8.24 -24.35
CA VAL A 100 11.97 -7.42 -23.95
C VAL A 100 13.09 -8.28 -23.37
N GLY A 101 12.85 -9.54 -23.05
CA GLY A 101 13.83 -10.47 -22.52
C GLY A 101 13.32 -11.90 -22.47
N ILE A 102 14.17 -12.80 -21.99
CA ILE A 102 13.82 -14.22 -21.80
C ILE A 102 13.57 -14.43 -20.29
N PRO A 103 12.45 -15.02 -19.88
CA PRO A 103 12.21 -15.31 -18.47
C PRO A 103 13.34 -16.19 -17.90
N SER A 104 13.96 -15.75 -16.86
CA SER A 104 14.92 -16.55 -16.10
C SER A 104 14.17 -17.59 -15.25
N GLY A 105 14.87 -18.64 -14.80
CA GLY A 105 14.28 -19.64 -13.90
C GLY A 105 13.79 -18.98 -12.61
N PRO A 106 12.84 -19.61 -11.89
CA PRO A 106 12.27 -19.05 -10.68
C PRO A 106 13.35 -18.86 -9.60
N GLU A 107 13.29 -17.73 -8.92
CA GLU A 107 14.13 -17.46 -7.76
C GLU A 107 13.93 -18.53 -6.67
N ALA A 108 14.97 -18.77 -5.87
CA ALA A 108 14.96 -19.83 -4.86
C ALA A 108 13.76 -19.76 -3.91
N SER A 109 13.34 -18.54 -3.55
CA SER A 109 12.19 -18.29 -2.67
C SER A 109 10.84 -18.70 -3.26
N TYR A 110 10.73 -18.78 -4.60
CA TYR A 110 9.50 -19.20 -5.31
C TYR A 110 9.47 -20.67 -5.73
N ARG A 111 10.56 -21.43 -5.52
CA ARG A 111 10.64 -22.84 -5.99
C ARG A 111 9.75 -23.79 -5.20
N SER A 112 9.62 -23.60 -3.89
CA SER A 112 8.89 -24.51 -3.01
C SER A 112 7.40 -24.21 -2.90
N ALA A 113 7.02 -22.92 -2.83
CA ALA A 113 5.63 -22.52 -2.58
C ALA A 113 5.31 -21.17 -3.29
N PRO A 114 5.25 -21.13 -4.63
CA PRO A 114 5.12 -19.87 -5.38
C PRO A 114 3.84 -19.11 -5.05
N ALA A 115 2.72 -19.79 -4.85
CA ALA A 115 1.44 -19.15 -4.52
C ALA A 115 1.46 -18.48 -3.14
N LEU A 116 2.04 -19.15 -2.14
CA LEU A 116 2.15 -18.59 -0.79
C LEU A 116 3.11 -17.40 -0.77
N LYS A 117 4.24 -17.51 -1.45
CA LYS A 117 5.20 -16.39 -1.56
C LYS A 117 4.57 -15.20 -2.28
N GLY A 118 3.87 -15.44 -3.40
CA GLY A 118 3.14 -14.39 -4.12
C GLY A 118 2.05 -13.72 -3.27
N PHE A 119 1.35 -14.48 -2.44
CA PHE A 119 0.37 -13.91 -1.50
C PHE A 119 1.03 -12.98 -0.47
N LEU A 120 2.16 -13.37 0.10
CA LEU A 120 2.90 -12.52 1.05
C LEU A 120 3.49 -11.29 0.38
N GLU A 121 4.03 -11.41 -0.84
CA GLU A 121 4.50 -10.25 -1.62
C GLU A 121 3.35 -9.29 -1.94
N GLY A 122 2.12 -9.80 -2.08
CA GLY A 122 0.92 -9.00 -2.21
C GLY A 122 0.67 -8.03 -1.05
N TYR A 123 1.23 -8.27 0.14
CA TYR A 123 1.17 -7.29 1.24
C TYR A 123 1.89 -5.98 0.87
N GLY A 124 2.96 -6.06 0.08
CA GLY A 124 3.72 -4.91 -0.39
C GLY A 124 2.92 -3.93 -1.26
N THR A 125 1.79 -4.37 -1.84
CA THR A 125 0.90 -3.51 -2.63
C THR A 125 0.09 -2.53 -1.78
N MET A 126 -0.15 -2.84 -0.50
CA MET A 126 -0.92 -2.06 0.47
C MET A 126 -2.41 -1.88 0.13
N ASP A 127 -2.93 -2.60 -0.87
CA ASP A 127 -4.30 -2.40 -1.37
C ASP A 127 -5.38 -2.72 -0.33
N THR A 128 -5.22 -3.82 0.42
CA THR A 128 -6.18 -4.21 1.45
C THR A 128 -6.30 -3.14 2.54
N LEU A 129 -5.16 -2.61 2.97
CA LEU A 129 -5.13 -1.55 3.98
C LEU A 129 -5.70 -0.23 3.42
N ALA A 130 -5.41 0.08 2.15
CA ALA A 130 -5.98 1.23 1.46
C ALA A 130 -7.50 1.07 1.31
N ALA A 131 -7.99 -0.12 0.95
CA ALA A 131 -9.42 -0.40 0.83
C ALA A 131 -10.17 -0.19 2.15
N LEU A 132 -9.59 -0.56 3.28
CA LEU A 132 -10.17 -0.30 4.60
C LEU A 132 -10.34 1.20 4.88
N ASN A 133 -9.40 2.03 4.41
CA ASN A 133 -9.48 3.47 4.58
C ASN A 133 -10.45 4.14 3.60
N PHE A 134 -10.38 3.76 2.32
CA PHE A 134 -11.20 4.36 1.27
C PHE A 134 -12.64 3.82 1.25
N GLY A 135 -12.91 2.65 1.82
CA GLY A 135 -14.25 2.06 1.84
C GLY A 135 -15.31 2.98 2.45
N ILE A 136 -14.96 3.71 3.51
CA ILE A 136 -15.85 4.69 4.15
C ILE A 136 -16.13 5.84 3.18
N VAL A 137 -15.10 6.35 2.49
CA VAL A 137 -15.24 7.46 1.52
C VAL A 137 -16.10 7.03 0.33
N ILE A 138 -15.94 5.80 -0.16
CA ILE A 138 -16.77 5.25 -1.23
C ILE A 138 -18.24 5.17 -0.79
N ALA A 139 -18.51 4.67 0.41
CA ALA A 139 -19.86 4.61 0.96
C ALA A 139 -20.49 6.01 1.11
N MET A 140 -19.72 7.00 1.53
CA MET A 140 -20.18 8.39 1.59
C MET A 140 -20.51 8.94 0.20
N ASN A 141 -19.66 8.72 -0.79
CA ASN A 141 -19.89 9.15 -2.17
C ASN A 141 -21.13 8.50 -2.80
N VAL A 142 -21.41 7.24 -2.44
CA VAL A 142 -22.65 6.55 -2.88
C VAL A 142 -23.88 7.23 -2.27
N ARG A 143 -23.81 7.62 -1.00
CA ARG A 143 -24.90 8.37 -0.32
C ARG A 143 -25.12 9.76 -0.94
N GLU A 144 -24.06 10.47 -1.25
CA GLU A 144 -24.13 11.79 -1.91
C GLU A 144 -24.80 11.73 -3.30
N LYS A 145 -24.72 10.58 -3.98
CA LYS A 145 -25.41 10.33 -5.25
C LYS A 145 -26.92 10.01 -5.09
N GLY A 146 -27.46 10.15 -3.89
CA GLY A 146 -28.90 10.00 -3.61
C GLY A 146 -29.31 8.59 -3.17
N VAL A 147 -28.38 7.69 -2.93
CA VAL A 147 -28.66 6.34 -2.41
C VAL A 147 -28.68 6.40 -0.88
N ASN A 148 -29.87 6.57 -0.27
CA ASN A 148 -30.00 6.78 1.17
C ASN A 148 -30.32 5.50 1.97
N GLN A 149 -30.78 4.43 1.30
CA GLN A 149 -31.09 3.17 1.99
C GLN A 149 -29.79 2.40 2.28
N GLU A 150 -29.55 2.07 3.54
CA GLU A 150 -28.28 1.44 3.97
C GLU A 150 -27.97 0.14 3.22
N GLY A 151 -28.96 -0.70 2.97
CA GLY A 151 -28.78 -1.94 2.21
C GLY A 151 -28.30 -1.72 0.77
N PHE A 152 -28.80 -0.67 0.10
CA PHE A 152 -28.36 -0.31 -1.24
C PHE A 152 -26.96 0.32 -1.25
N VAL A 153 -26.63 1.15 -0.26
CA VAL A 153 -25.27 1.70 -0.12
C VAL A 153 -24.25 0.58 0.03
N VAL A 154 -24.52 -0.39 0.91
CA VAL A 154 -23.64 -1.55 1.10
C VAL A 154 -23.50 -2.36 -0.18
N TRP A 155 -24.62 -2.64 -0.87
CA TRP A 155 -24.61 -3.42 -2.10
C TRP A 155 -23.82 -2.75 -3.24
N GLU A 156 -24.03 -1.44 -3.47
CA GLU A 156 -23.28 -0.69 -4.48
C GLU A 156 -21.80 -0.59 -4.12
N THR A 157 -21.46 -0.45 -2.84
CA THR A 157 -20.07 -0.48 -2.38
C THR A 157 -19.42 -1.85 -2.63
N ILE A 158 -20.13 -2.96 -2.38
CA ILE A 158 -19.64 -4.31 -2.68
C ILE A 158 -19.40 -4.50 -4.18
N LYS A 159 -20.34 -4.09 -5.03
CA LYS A 159 -20.16 -4.16 -6.50
C LYS A 159 -18.93 -3.38 -6.96
N ALA A 160 -18.79 -2.15 -6.48
CA ALA A 160 -17.62 -1.32 -6.78
C ALA A 160 -16.32 -1.99 -6.35
N GLY A 161 -16.31 -2.60 -5.16
CA GLY A 161 -15.16 -3.34 -4.63
C GLY A 161 -14.82 -4.58 -5.46
N LEU A 162 -15.82 -5.34 -5.91
CA LEU A 162 -15.60 -6.52 -6.76
C LEU A 162 -15.03 -6.15 -8.12
N ILE A 163 -15.56 -5.09 -8.75
CA ILE A 163 -15.04 -4.58 -10.03
C ILE A 163 -13.60 -4.09 -9.87
N ALA A 164 -13.33 -3.33 -8.80
CA ALA A 164 -11.98 -2.84 -8.51
C ALA A 164 -11.01 -4.01 -8.26
N GLY A 165 -11.42 -5.02 -7.48
CA GLY A 165 -10.60 -6.21 -7.23
C GLY A 165 -10.28 -6.99 -8.49
N LEU A 166 -11.25 -7.16 -9.39
CA LEU A 166 -11.03 -7.82 -10.69
C LEU A 166 -10.05 -7.04 -11.57
N LEU A 167 -10.22 -5.72 -11.66
CA LEU A 167 -9.32 -4.86 -12.42
C LEU A 167 -7.90 -4.88 -11.84
N LEU A 168 -7.75 -4.85 -10.51
CA LEU A 168 -6.45 -4.97 -9.84
C LEU A 168 -5.80 -6.33 -10.15
N ALA A 169 -6.54 -7.42 -10.09
CA ALA A 169 -6.03 -8.74 -10.43
C ALA A 169 -5.51 -8.80 -11.88
N LEU A 170 -6.23 -8.21 -12.83
CA LEU A 170 -5.80 -8.12 -14.23
C LEU A 170 -4.53 -7.26 -14.37
N VAL A 171 -4.49 -6.09 -13.74
CA VAL A 171 -3.33 -5.19 -13.77
C VAL A 171 -2.09 -5.86 -13.18
N TYR A 172 -2.21 -6.48 -12.00
CA TYR A 172 -1.07 -7.16 -11.38
C TYR A 172 -0.60 -8.37 -12.18
N SER A 173 -1.50 -9.13 -12.80
CA SER A 173 -1.13 -10.22 -13.69
C SER A 173 -0.36 -9.71 -14.92
N ALA A 174 -0.80 -8.60 -15.51
CA ALA A 174 -0.12 -7.97 -16.63
C ALA A 174 1.27 -7.45 -16.22
N LEU A 175 1.37 -6.77 -15.07
CA LEU A 175 2.66 -6.26 -14.57
C LEU A 175 3.62 -7.38 -14.18
N ALA A 176 3.13 -8.47 -13.59
CA ALA A 176 3.94 -9.65 -13.28
C ALA A 176 4.50 -10.27 -14.55
N TYR A 177 3.68 -10.40 -15.61
CA TYR A 177 4.15 -10.86 -16.91
C TYR A 177 5.22 -9.95 -17.52
N VAL A 178 5.01 -8.63 -17.47
CA VAL A 178 5.97 -7.63 -17.98
C VAL A 178 7.29 -7.68 -17.20
N GLY A 179 7.23 -7.88 -15.88
CA GLY A 179 8.41 -7.90 -15.01
C GLY A 179 9.23 -9.19 -15.08
N ALA A 180 8.59 -10.34 -15.35
CA ALA A 180 9.23 -11.65 -15.32
C ALA A 180 10.48 -11.79 -16.23
N PRO A 181 10.47 -11.34 -17.50
CA PRO A 181 11.64 -11.45 -18.38
C PRO A 181 12.72 -10.39 -18.12
N VAL A 182 12.40 -9.32 -17.39
CA VAL A 182 13.23 -8.10 -17.29
C VAL A 182 14.02 -8.02 -15.99
N GLY A 183 13.64 -8.79 -14.97
CA GLY A 183 14.23 -8.70 -13.64
C GLY A 183 15.77 -8.82 -13.58
N SER A 184 16.38 -9.57 -14.51
CA SER A 184 17.83 -9.67 -14.64
C SER A 184 18.46 -8.55 -15.49
N ALA A 185 17.73 -8.02 -16.46
CA ALA A 185 18.22 -7.00 -17.40
C ALA A 185 18.15 -5.58 -16.81
N ALA A 186 17.19 -5.30 -15.95
CA ALA A 186 17.04 -4.01 -15.26
C ALA A 186 18.04 -3.82 -14.09
N GLY A 187 18.88 -4.82 -13.83
CA GLY A 187 19.84 -4.83 -12.73
C GLY A 187 19.35 -5.60 -11.51
N LYS A 188 20.28 -6.28 -10.82
CA LYS A 188 19.95 -7.04 -9.60
C LYS A 188 19.40 -6.11 -8.53
N GLY A 189 18.20 -6.40 -8.03
CA GLY A 189 17.53 -5.61 -6.99
C GLY A 189 16.83 -4.33 -7.50
N ALA A 190 16.60 -4.21 -8.82
CA ALA A 190 15.80 -3.11 -9.36
C ALA A 190 14.36 -3.16 -8.81
N ASN A 191 13.88 -2.01 -8.36
CA ASN A 191 12.48 -1.89 -7.92
C ASN A 191 11.52 -1.82 -9.12
N GLY A 192 10.20 -1.98 -8.86
CA GLY A 192 9.18 -2.01 -9.91
C GLY A 192 9.13 -0.75 -10.78
N ALA A 193 9.44 0.42 -10.22
CA ALA A 193 9.48 1.67 -10.99
C ALA A 193 10.59 1.66 -12.05
N ARG A 194 11.78 1.20 -11.68
CA ARG A 194 12.93 1.05 -12.60
C ARG A 194 12.64 0.01 -13.68
N ILE A 195 12.08 -1.15 -13.32
CA ILE A 195 11.70 -2.20 -14.26
C ILE A 195 10.73 -1.65 -15.30
N LEU A 196 9.67 -0.97 -14.86
CA LEU A 196 8.64 -0.45 -15.76
C LEU A 196 9.19 0.66 -16.68
N SER A 197 10.04 1.54 -16.15
CA SER A 197 10.74 2.58 -16.93
C SER A 197 11.68 1.96 -17.97
N TYR A 198 12.41 0.89 -17.60
CA TYR A 198 13.26 0.15 -18.53
C TYR A 198 12.47 -0.46 -19.68
N VAL A 199 11.34 -1.13 -19.37
CA VAL A 199 10.47 -1.75 -20.38
C VAL A 199 9.88 -0.70 -21.33
N ALA A 200 9.35 0.40 -20.77
CA ALA A 200 8.80 1.49 -21.59
C ALA A 200 9.88 2.10 -22.52
N GLY A 201 11.09 2.24 -22.01
CA GLY A 201 12.22 2.69 -22.81
C GLY A 201 12.64 1.70 -23.90
N SER A 202 12.60 0.41 -23.62
CA SER A 202 12.96 -0.63 -24.59
C SER A 202 11.92 -0.76 -25.71
N LEU A 203 10.64 -0.56 -25.41
CA LEU A 203 9.54 -0.65 -26.38
C LEU A 203 9.33 0.63 -27.20
N PHE A 204 9.41 1.79 -26.53
CA PHE A 204 8.97 3.07 -27.10
C PHE A 204 10.06 4.16 -27.05
N GLY A 205 11.28 3.82 -26.65
CA GLY A 205 12.37 4.77 -26.51
C GLY A 205 12.15 5.82 -25.43
N ASP A 206 12.81 6.98 -25.54
CA ASP A 206 12.74 8.05 -24.54
C ASP A 206 11.37 8.72 -24.46
N ALA A 207 10.62 8.75 -25.59
CA ALA A 207 9.23 9.22 -25.57
C ALA A 207 8.35 8.34 -24.69
N GLY A 208 8.52 7.02 -24.73
CA GLY A 208 7.80 6.08 -23.88
C GLY A 208 8.10 6.30 -22.40
N ARG A 209 9.38 6.52 -22.04
CA ARG A 209 9.77 6.85 -20.65
C ARG A 209 9.16 8.16 -20.18
N ALA A 210 9.15 9.19 -21.03
CA ALA A 210 8.61 10.49 -20.68
C ALA A 210 7.08 10.44 -20.45
N ILE A 211 6.34 9.78 -21.34
CA ILE A 211 4.88 9.60 -21.23
C ILE A 211 4.55 8.81 -19.97
N LEU A 212 5.24 7.68 -19.74
CA LEU A 212 5.06 6.86 -18.54
C LEU A 212 5.32 7.68 -17.28
N GLY A 213 6.44 8.39 -17.21
CA GLY A 213 6.79 9.23 -16.07
C GLY A 213 5.74 10.30 -15.80
N PHE A 214 5.27 11.01 -16.82
CA PHE A 214 4.24 12.04 -16.67
C PHE A 214 2.91 11.49 -16.14
N ILE A 215 2.45 10.35 -16.66
CA ILE A 215 1.21 9.72 -16.19
C ILE A 215 1.37 9.25 -14.75
N PHE A 216 2.51 8.63 -14.40
CA PHE A 216 2.78 8.22 -13.02
C PHE A 216 2.93 9.40 -12.07
N PHE A 217 3.53 10.52 -12.49
CA PHE A 217 3.57 11.74 -11.70
C PHE A 217 2.18 12.18 -11.28
N ILE A 218 1.24 12.29 -12.23
CA ILE A 218 -0.11 12.74 -11.94
C ILE A 218 -0.86 11.69 -11.09
N ALA A 219 -0.66 10.40 -11.35
CA ALA A 219 -1.27 9.33 -10.56
C ALA A 219 -0.78 9.34 -9.11
N CYS A 220 0.52 9.47 -8.89
CA CYS A 220 1.11 9.57 -7.56
C CYS A 220 0.63 10.82 -6.83
N LEU A 221 0.54 11.95 -7.53
CA LEU A 221 0.04 13.20 -6.97
C LEU A 221 -1.43 13.07 -6.55
N ASN A 222 -2.28 12.49 -7.40
CA ASN A 222 -3.69 12.25 -7.08
C ASN A 222 -3.86 11.33 -5.86
N THR A 223 -3.09 10.25 -5.80
CA THR A 223 -3.07 9.31 -4.65
C THR A 223 -2.61 10.02 -3.37
N CYS A 224 -1.55 10.82 -3.45
CA CYS A 224 -1.03 11.61 -2.34
C CYS A 224 -2.10 12.58 -1.79
N VAL A 225 -2.77 13.33 -2.66
CA VAL A 225 -3.87 14.25 -2.31
C VAL A 225 -4.99 13.49 -1.62
N GLY A 226 -5.43 12.35 -2.18
CA GLY A 226 -6.48 11.53 -1.59
C GLY A 226 -6.13 11.04 -0.18
N LEU A 227 -4.92 10.52 0.01
CA LEU A 227 -4.44 10.05 1.31
C LEU A 227 -4.28 11.19 2.32
N LEU A 228 -3.70 12.32 1.92
CA LEU A 228 -3.58 13.51 2.77
C LEU A 228 -4.95 13.98 3.26
N CYS A 229 -5.95 14.06 2.35
CA CYS A 229 -7.31 14.45 2.71
C CYS A 229 -7.95 13.47 3.69
N CYS A 230 -7.94 12.16 3.39
CA CYS A 230 -8.56 11.14 4.23
C CYS A 230 -7.91 11.08 5.62
N CYS A 231 -6.59 11.07 5.70
CA CYS A 231 -5.88 11.02 6.97
C CYS A 231 -6.13 12.29 7.79
N SER A 232 -6.04 13.47 7.18
CA SER A 232 -6.25 14.75 7.88
C SER A 232 -7.68 14.90 8.38
N GLN A 233 -8.68 14.44 7.61
CA GLN A 233 -10.07 14.45 8.01
C GLN A 233 -10.31 13.49 9.19
N PHE A 234 -9.80 12.27 9.11
CA PHE A 234 -9.92 11.29 10.20
C PHE A 234 -9.31 11.81 11.50
N PHE A 235 -8.08 12.34 11.43
CA PHE A 235 -7.38 12.83 12.63
C PHE A 235 -7.99 14.11 13.19
N SER A 236 -8.51 15.02 12.38
CA SER A 236 -9.18 16.24 12.84
C SER A 236 -10.47 15.93 13.61
N VAL A 237 -11.19 14.88 13.23
CA VAL A 237 -12.39 14.41 13.95
C VAL A 237 -12.00 13.68 15.24
N ARG A 238 -10.96 12.84 15.20
CA ARG A 238 -10.57 11.99 16.35
C ARG A 238 -9.75 12.74 17.39
N PHE A 239 -8.95 13.70 16.96
CA PHE A 239 -8.07 14.53 17.78
C PHE A 239 -8.30 16.02 17.46
N PRO A 240 -9.31 16.64 18.06
CA PRO A 240 -9.69 18.02 17.74
C PRO A 240 -8.70 19.08 18.23
N CYS A 241 -7.56 18.67 18.82
CA CYS A 241 -6.47 19.58 19.21
C CYS A 241 -5.86 20.34 18.02
N LEU A 242 -5.91 19.77 16.82
CA LEU A 242 -5.45 20.39 15.58
C LEU A 242 -6.58 20.36 14.54
N GLY A 243 -6.69 21.45 13.77
CA GLY A 243 -7.63 21.53 12.67
C GLY A 243 -7.16 20.73 11.44
N TYR A 244 -8.08 20.49 10.49
CA TYR A 244 -7.81 19.77 9.25
C TYR A 244 -6.54 20.24 8.51
N ARG A 245 -6.37 21.57 8.35
CA ARG A 245 -5.19 22.13 7.66
C ARG A 245 -3.88 21.89 8.41
N GLN A 246 -3.93 21.90 9.75
CA GLN A 246 -2.77 21.67 10.58
C GLN A 246 -2.34 20.20 10.54
N TRP A 247 -3.30 19.27 10.63
CA TRP A 247 -3.01 17.82 10.44
C TRP A 247 -2.44 17.54 9.06
N MET A 248 -2.97 18.16 8.01
CA MET A 248 -2.42 18.05 6.67
C MET A 248 -0.97 18.52 6.59
N GLY A 249 -0.65 19.66 7.19
CA GLY A 249 0.73 20.16 7.27
C GLY A 249 1.66 19.21 8.02
N VAL A 250 1.22 18.65 9.15
CA VAL A 250 2.00 17.67 9.93
C VAL A 250 2.27 16.42 9.11
N PHE A 251 1.24 15.86 8.43
CA PHE A 251 1.41 14.66 7.62
C PHE A 251 2.26 14.90 6.38
N ALA A 252 2.10 16.04 5.72
CA ALA A 252 2.94 16.41 4.58
C ALA A 252 4.41 16.58 5.00
N ALA A 253 4.68 17.24 6.13
CA ALA A 253 6.04 17.44 6.64
C ALA A 253 6.70 16.10 7.04
N ALA A 254 5.98 15.23 7.76
CA ALA A 254 6.46 13.90 8.11
C ALA A 254 6.77 13.06 6.88
N SER A 255 5.87 13.08 5.89
CA SER A 255 6.04 12.35 4.63
C SER A 255 7.18 12.90 3.77
N LEU A 256 7.37 14.22 3.77
CA LEU A 256 8.51 14.88 3.11
C LEU A 256 9.83 14.35 3.66
N PHE A 257 9.96 14.31 5.00
CA PHE A 257 11.18 13.81 5.64
C PHE A 257 11.47 12.36 5.25
N ILE A 258 10.46 11.49 5.30
CA ILE A 258 10.61 10.07 4.94
C ILE A 258 10.89 9.89 3.45
N SER A 259 10.22 10.66 2.57
CA SER A 259 10.40 10.53 1.11
C SER A 259 11.79 10.92 0.64
N SER A 260 12.47 11.78 1.40
CA SER A 260 13.85 12.17 1.09
C SER A 260 14.85 11.02 1.19
N ALA A 261 14.51 9.94 1.93
CA ALA A 261 15.35 8.75 2.03
C ALA A 261 15.41 7.91 0.73
N GLY A 262 14.50 8.13 -0.21
CA GLY A 262 14.41 7.39 -1.47
C GLY A 262 13.51 6.16 -1.42
N LEU A 263 13.11 5.68 -2.61
CA LEU A 263 12.11 4.62 -2.74
C LEU A 263 12.59 3.28 -2.17
N ASP A 264 13.84 2.89 -2.42
CA ASP A 264 14.37 1.60 -1.97
C ASP A 264 14.38 1.47 -0.44
N ILE A 265 14.72 2.56 0.27
CA ILE A 265 14.70 2.59 1.74
C ILE A 265 13.26 2.51 2.25
N ILE A 266 12.34 3.23 1.63
CA ILE A 266 10.91 3.19 2.01
C ILE A 266 10.35 1.77 1.81
N LEU A 267 10.67 1.09 0.71
CA LEU A 267 10.23 -0.27 0.44
C LEU A 267 10.75 -1.25 1.50
N ARG A 268 12.05 -1.19 1.82
CA ARG A 268 12.66 -2.02 2.87
C ARG A 268 12.08 -1.78 4.25
N LEU A 269 11.77 -0.52 4.58
CA LEU A 269 11.16 -0.16 5.86
C LEU A 269 9.69 -0.59 5.92
N SER A 270 9.02 -0.61 4.78
CA SER A 270 7.60 -0.98 4.67
C SER A 270 7.37 -2.46 4.94
N GLU A 271 8.27 -3.33 4.49
CA GLU A 271 8.09 -4.79 4.56
C GLU A 271 7.87 -5.31 6.00
N PRO A 272 8.71 -4.99 7.01
CA PRO A 272 8.48 -5.41 8.40
C PRO A 272 7.15 -4.90 8.97
N VAL A 273 6.82 -3.65 8.67
CA VAL A 273 5.58 -3.02 9.16
C VAL A 273 4.35 -3.68 8.56
N LEU A 274 4.38 -3.99 7.27
CA LEU A 274 3.27 -4.65 6.58
C LEU A 274 3.08 -6.08 7.10
N LEU A 275 4.15 -6.83 7.31
CA LEU A 275 4.08 -8.18 7.92
C LEU A 275 3.49 -8.15 9.34
N ALA A 276 3.70 -7.06 10.08
CA ALA A 276 3.10 -6.90 11.41
C ALA A 276 1.60 -6.50 11.35
N VAL A 277 1.17 -5.74 10.35
CA VAL A 277 -0.18 -5.15 10.31
C VAL A 277 -1.17 -5.98 9.49
N TYR A 278 -0.73 -6.60 8.38
CA TYR A 278 -1.62 -7.32 7.46
C TYR A 278 -2.36 -8.49 8.08
N PRO A 279 -1.75 -9.40 8.86
CA PRO A 279 -2.48 -10.49 9.48
C PRO A 279 -3.61 -10.02 10.39
N VAL A 280 -3.37 -8.95 11.15
CA VAL A 280 -4.40 -8.33 12.00
C VAL A 280 -5.55 -7.75 11.15
N ALA A 281 -5.22 -7.07 10.05
CA ALA A 281 -6.21 -6.52 9.15
C ALA A 281 -7.06 -7.63 8.49
N ILE A 282 -6.42 -8.71 8.02
CA ILE A 282 -7.11 -9.87 7.43
C ILE A 282 -8.07 -10.51 8.45
N VAL A 283 -7.61 -10.72 9.69
CA VAL A 283 -8.46 -11.29 10.75
C VAL A 283 -9.66 -10.39 11.03
N LEU A 284 -9.46 -9.07 11.12
CA LEU A 284 -10.56 -8.12 11.33
C LEU A 284 -11.57 -8.14 10.17
N ILE A 285 -11.09 -8.22 8.92
CA ILE A 285 -11.96 -8.32 7.74
C ILE A 285 -12.75 -9.63 7.80
N LEU A 286 -12.09 -10.76 8.04
CA LEU A 286 -12.77 -12.06 8.13
C LEU A 286 -13.81 -12.07 9.25
N LEU A 287 -13.49 -11.55 10.42
CA LEU A 287 -14.44 -11.46 11.53
C LEU A 287 -15.64 -10.57 11.18
N SER A 288 -15.45 -9.50 10.40
CA SER A 288 -16.55 -8.62 10.00
C SER A 288 -17.58 -9.30 9.10
N PHE A 289 -17.20 -10.28 8.28
CA PHE A 289 -18.14 -11.09 7.51
C PHE A 289 -19.05 -11.95 8.39
N PHE A 290 -18.56 -12.33 9.56
CA PHE A 290 -19.26 -13.14 10.53
C PHE A 290 -19.79 -12.33 11.74
N ASP A 291 -19.86 -11.00 11.60
CA ASP A 291 -20.25 -10.09 12.70
C ASP A 291 -21.57 -10.50 13.37
N ARG A 292 -22.58 -10.89 12.58
CA ARG A 292 -23.86 -11.39 13.10
C ARG A 292 -23.73 -12.59 14.03
N LEU A 293 -22.74 -13.46 13.83
CA LEU A 293 -22.45 -14.61 14.70
C LEU A 293 -21.78 -14.16 16.00
N PHE A 294 -21.04 -13.05 15.95
CA PHE A 294 -20.21 -12.56 17.05
C PHE A 294 -20.78 -11.31 17.75
N GLU A 295 -21.94 -10.78 17.33
CA GLU A 295 -22.59 -9.62 17.97
C GLU A 295 -22.67 -9.76 19.50
N ARG A 296 -22.89 -10.98 20.00
CA ARG A 296 -22.99 -11.32 21.42
C ARG A 296 -21.62 -11.45 22.11
N TYR A 297 -20.52 -11.55 21.33
CA TYR A 297 -19.20 -11.90 21.85
C TYR A 297 -18.15 -10.86 21.47
N ARG A 298 -18.26 -9.65 21.98
CA ARG A 298 -17.30 -8.57 21.71
C ARG A 298 -15.85 -8.92 22.05
N GLY A 299 -15.62 -9.86 22.97
CA GLY A 299 -14.30 -10.39 23.30
C GLY A 299 -13.60 -11.07 22.14
N VAL A 300 -14.33 -11.62 21.16
CA VAL A 300 -13.75 -12.29 19.99
C VAL A 300 -12.83 -11.39 19.22
N TYR A 301 -13.25 -10.14 18.95
CA TYR A 301 -12.41 -9.16 18.24
C TYR A 301 -11.12 -8.83 19.01
N VAL A 302 -11.24 -8.61 20.32
CA VAL A 302 -10.08 -8.22 21.13
C VAL A 302 -9.06 -9.34 21.23
N TRP A 303 -9.51 -10.56 21.60
CA TRP A 303 -8.61 -11.70 21.77
C TRP A 303 -7.97 -12.15 20.45
N SER A 304 -8.74 -12.18 19.35
CA SER A 304 -8.19 -12.52 18.03
C SER A 304 -7.12 -11.53 17.58
N VAL A 305 -7.37 -10.22 17.75
CA VAL A 305 -6.41 -9.19 17.40
C VAL A 305 -5.15 -9.27 18.25
N VAL A 306 -5.28 -9.50 19.56
CA VAL A 306 -4.13 -9.61 20.47
C VAL A 306 -3.26 -10.83 20.09
N PHE A 307 -3.87 -12.01 19.95
CA PHE A 307 -3.12 -13.22 19.63
C PHE A 307 -2.46 -13.16 18.25
N THR A 308 -3.21 -12.69 17.25
CA THR A 308 -2.65 -12.48 15.91
C THR A 308 -1.55 -11.43 15.93
N GLY A 309 -1.78 -10.31 16.63
CA GLY A 309 -0.86 -9.18 16.70
C GLY A 309 0.48 -9.53 17.30
N VAL A 310 0.49 -10.38 18.37
CA VAL A 310 1.75 -10.83 18.99
C VAL A 310 2.62 -11.57 17.97
N VAL A 311 2.04 -12.53 17.25
CA VAL A 311 2.80 -13.31 16.24
C VAL A 311 3.21 -12.43 15.07
N SER A 312 2.33 -11.56 14.60
CA SER A 312 2.60 -10.66 13.47
C SER A 312 3.70 -9.63 13.79
N VAL A 313 3.71 -9.08 15.01
CA VAL A 313 4.78 -8.19 15.46
C VAL A 313 6.12 -8.92 15.53
N ILE A 314 6.14 -10.19 15.97
CA ILE A 314 7.36 -11.00 15.97
C ILE A 314 7.88 -11.18 14.54
N TYR A 315 7.02 -11.47 13.56
CA TYR A 315 7.42 -11.52 12.14
C TYR A 315 8.02 -10.19 11.67
N GLY A 316 7.36 -9.08 11.96
CA GLY A 316 7.86 -7.75 11.59
C GLY A 316 9.24 -7.47 12.19
N LEU A 317 9.45 -7.78 13.48
CA LEU A 317 10.72 -7.56 14.17
C LEU A 317 11.84 -8.45 13.62
N GLN A 318 11.54 -9.72 13.30
CA GLN A 318 12.50 -10.63 12.67
C GLN A 318 12.93 -10.14 11.27
N THR A 319 11.96 -9.68 10.47
CA THR A 319 12.25 -9.10 9.14
C THR A 319 13.02 -7.78 9.24
N ALA A 320 12.82 -7.02 10.31
CA ALA A 320 13.62 -5.82 10.62
C ALA A 320 15.06 -6.14 11.07
N GLY A 321 15.44 -7.42 11.19
CA GLY A 321 16.79 -7.87 11.55
C GLY A 321 17.02 -8.03 13.05
N LEU A 322 15.98 -7.95 13.89
CA LEU A 322 16.10 -8.24 15.32
C LEU A 322 16.13 -9.76 15.52
N ALA A 323 17.27 -10.27 16.03
CA ALA A 323 17.43 -11.68 16.38
C ALA A 323 16.56 -12.03 17.60
N LEU A 324 15.29 -12.29 17.36
CA LEU A 324 14.41 -12.84 18.39
C LEU A 324 14.55 -14.37 18.39
N PRO A 325 14.46 -15.02 19.56
CA PRO A 325 14.50 -16.48 19.66
C PRO A 325 13.22 -17.07 19.03
N GLY A 326 13.15 -17.07 17.69
CA GLY A 326 11.96 -17.45 16.95
C GLY A 326 11.84 -18.93 16.60
N ASN A 327 12.92 -19.70 16.74
CA ASN A 327 12.93 -21.12 16.37
C ASN A 327 11.93 -21.97 17.19
N TRP A 328 11.62 -21.57 18.43
CA TRP A 328 10.62 -22.24 19.24
C TRP A 328 9.18 -22.01 18.72
N LEU A 329 8.88 -20.86 18.11
CA LEU A 329 7.57 -20.60 17.52
C LEU A 329 7.32 -21.45 16.27
N ALA A 330 8.35 -21.71 15.48
CA ALA A 330 8.25 -22.61 14.33
C ALA A 330 7.88 -24.06 14.73
N LEU A 331 8.27 -24.49 15.93
CA LEU A 331 7.90 -25.80 16.46
C LEU A 331 6.43 -25.91 16.89
N TRP A 332 5.83 -24.80 17.34
CA TRP A 332 4.47 -24.79 17.88
C TRP A 332 3.42 -24.27 16.90
N LEU A 333 3.83 -23.46 15.93
CA LEU A 333 2.92 -22.82 14.98
C LEU A 333 3.09 -23.38 13.57
N PRO A 334 2.19 -24.26 13.11
CA PRO A 334 2.24 -24.77 11.74
C PRO A 334 2.15 -23.62 10.74
N GLY A 335 2.99 -23.68 9.69
CA GLY A 335 3.07 -22.63 8.68
C GLY A 335 3.83 -21.37 9.12
N TYR A 336 4.54 -21.39 10.26
CA TYR A 336 5.33 -20.25 10.72
C TYR A 336 6.39 -19.83 9.70
N GLU A 337 7.17 -20.79 9.19
CA GLU A 337 8.20 -20.55 8.17
C GLU A 337 7.61 -20.03 6.84
N ALA A 338 6.37 -20.40 6.56
CA ALA A 338 5.63 -19.93 5.39
C ALA A 338 4.90 -18.59 5.60
N GLY A 339 5.09 -17.91 6.76
CA GLY A 339 4.45 -16.63 7.06
C GLY A 339 2.98 -16.71 7.52
N PHE A 340 2.46 -17.90 7.78
CA PHE A 340 1.06 -18.17 8.18
C PHE A 340 0.88 -18.62 9.63
N GLY A 341 1.91 -18.56 10.45
CA GLY A 341 1.85 -18.96 11.85
C GLY A 341 0.85 -18.16 12.71
N TRP A 342 0.34 -17.04 12.22
CA TRP A 342 -0.69 -16.23 12.88
C TRP A 342 -2.10 -16.86 12.84
N ILE A 343 -2.38 -17.81 11.93
CA ILE A 343 -3.71 -18.39 11.72
C ILE A 343 -4.18 -19.14 12.97
N LEU A 344 -3.33 -19.97 13.55
CA LEU A 344 -3.67 -20.78 14.71
C LEU A 344 -3.90 -19.92 15.97
N PRO A 345 -3.05 -18.94 16.30
CA PRO A 345 -3.34 -17.95 17.34
C PRO A 345 -4.62 -17.15 17.10
N ALA A 346 -4.92 -16.77 15.86
CA ALA A 346 -6.18 -16.09 15.53
C ALA A 346 -7.39 -16.96 15.88
N ALA A 347 -7.38 -18.24 15.48
CA ALA A 347 -8.42 -19.21 15.81
C ALA A 347 -8.57 -19.41 17.32
N ALA A 348 -7.45 -19.55 18.04
CA ALA A 348 -7.44 -19.64 19.49
C ALA A 348 -8.05 -18.38 20.14
N GLY A 349 -7.73 -17.20 19.62
CA GLY A 349 -8.30 -15.93 20.07
C GLY A 349 -9.82 -15.86 19.86
N ILE A 350 -10.34 -16.38 18.73
CA ILE A 350 -11.79 -16.49 18.49
C ILE A 350 -12.44 -17.37 19.55
N LEU A 351 -11.90 -18.57 19.80
CA LEU A 351 -12.44 -19.52 20.78
C LEU A 351 -12.44 -18.94 22.20
N LEU A 352 -11.31 -18.36 22.61
CA LEU A 352 -11.20 -17.71 23.93
C LEU A 352 -12.15 -16.52 24.06
N GLY A 353 -12.28 -15.73 23.00
CA GLY A 353 -13.22 -14.60 22.96
C GLY A 353 -14.67 -15.01 23.09
N MET A 354 -15.07 -16.18 22.57
CA MET A 354 -16.40 -16.76 22.77
C MET A 354 -16.62 -17.19 24.23
N VAL A 355 -15.62 -17.84 24.84
CA VAL A 355 -15.73 -18.32 26.22
C VAL A 355 -15.76 -17.16 27.22
N PHE A 356 -14.79 -16.24 27.12
CA PHE A 356 -14.67 -15.12 28.08
C PHE A 356 -15.60 -13.94 27.76
N GLY A 357 -16.03 -13.78 26.50
CA GLY A 357 -16.96 -12.74 26.11
C GLY A 357 -18.34 -12.89 26.73
N HIS A 358 -18.74 -14.10 27.06
CA HIS A 358 -20.00 -14.39 27.76
C HIS A 358 -19.96 -13.96 29.23
N SER A 359 -18.81 -14.04 29.87
CA SER A 359 -18.60 -13.67 31.28
C SER A 359 -18.65 -12.16 31.51
N MET A 360 -18.20 -11.36 30.57
CA MET A 360 -18.19 -9.88 30.72
C MET A 360 -19.58 -9.21 30.59
N GLN A 361 -20.57 -9.89 30.01
CA GLN A 361 -21.95 -9.39 29.93
C GLN A 361 -22.74 -9.66 31.21
N ASN A 362 -22.46 -10.74 31.91
CA ASN A 362 -23.16 -11.05 33.16
C ASN A 362 -22.74 -10.11 34.31
N GLY A 363 -21.48 -9.65 34.35
CA GLY A 363 -21.01 -8.71 35.36
C GLY A 363 -21.51 -7.27 35.24
N LYS A 364 -22.17 -6.89 34.11
CA LYS A 364 -22.80 -5.56 33.95
C LYS A 364 -24.32 -5.57 34.13
N ARG A 365 -24.94 -6.71 34.36
CA ARG A 365 -26.37 -6.80 34.73
C ARG A 365 -26.60 -6.81 36.22
N ASP A 366 -25.52 -6.96 37.00
CA ASP A 366 -25.60 -7.03 38.48
C ASP A 366 -25.02 -5.77 39.17
N LEU A 367 -24.82 -4.66 38.43
CA LEU A 367 -24.50 -3.32 38.91
C LEU A 367 -25.50 -2.32 38.29
#